data_9954915db17ec41e578cf6889df3c28f
#
_entry.id   9954915db17ec41e578cf6889df3c28f
#
_cell.length_a   1.000
_cell.length_b   1.000
_cell.length_c   1.000
_cell.angle_alpha   90.00
_cell.angle_beta   90.00
_cell.angle_gamma   90.00
#
_symmetry.space_group_name_H-M   'P 1'
#
loop_
_entity.id
_entity.type
_entity.pdbx_description
1 polymer ?
#
loop_
_entity_poly.entity_id
_entity_poly.type
_entity_poly.pdbx_seq_one_letter_code
_entity_poly.pdbx_strand_id
1 'polypeptide(L)'
;VCEGRGTQKSPETVCYEIFREILRVARAYENDILLVTASQRVVDRLLDEESVTLASLQELLGKTVKFEVEPMYTQEQFDVVLT
;
A
#
# COMPACT_ATOMS: atom_id res chain seq x y z
N VAL A 1 -17.25 19.48 3.62
CA VAL A 1 -17.07 19.33 3.15
C VAL A 1 -16.94 19.03 2.16
N CYS A 2 -16.76 19.19 1.81
CA CYS A 2 -16.76 18.89 0.87
C CYS A 2 -16.26 18.11 0.48
N GLU A 3 -15.99 17.98 0.97
CA GLU A 3 -15.56 17.22 0.74
C GLU A 3 -15.77 16.27 0.23
N GLY A 4 -15.76 16.09 0.62
CA GLY A 4 -15.81 14.84 0.15
C GLY A 4 -16.07 14.63 -1.23
N ARG A 5 -16.77 15.39 -1.86
CA ARG A 5 -17.09 15.09 -3.16
C ARG A 5 -15.97 15.18 -4.07
N GLY A 6 -15.57 14.12 -4.69
CA GLY A 6 -14.55 14.13 -5.67
C GLY A 6 -13.15 14.50 -5.19
N THR A 7 -13.00 14.75 -3.92
CA THR A 7 -11.71 15.08 -3.38
C THR A 7 -10.86 13.84 -3.28
N GLN A 8 -9.67 13.89 -3.85
CA GLN A 8 -8.77 12.76 -3.78
C GLN A 8 -8.14 12.66 -2.40
N LYS A 9 -7.89 11.45 -1.98
CA LYS A 9 -7.18 11.21 -0.75
C LYS A 9 -5.72 11.60 -0.92
N SER A 10 -5.11 12.06 0.15
CA SER A 10 -3.69 12.36 0.11
C SER A 10 -2.89 11.08 -0.04
N PRO A 11 -1.67 11.14 -0.58
CA PRO A 11 -0.82 9.95 -0.66
C PRO A 11 -0.60 9.30 0.70
N GLU A 12 -0.54 10.11 1.74
CA GLU A 12 -0.36 9.58 3.09
C GLU A 12 -1.55 8.72 3.51
N THR A 13 -2.76 9.19 3.23
CA THR A 13 -3.96 8.44 3.56
C THR A 13 -3.99 7.11 2.80
N VAL A 14 -3.64 7.15 1.52
CA VAL A 14 -3.62 5.94 0.71
C VAL A 14 -2.58 4.96 1.25
N CYS A 15 -1.43 5.45 1.69
CA CYS A 15 -0.41 4.59 2.28
C CYS A 15 -0.94 3.87 3.52
N TYR A 16 -1.68 4.57 4.38
CA TYR A 16 -2.26 3.94 5.55
C TYR A 16 -3.27 2.87 5.16
N GLU A 17 -4.07 3.14 4.14
CA GLU A 17 -5.03 2.16 3.67
C GLU A 17 -4.32 0.92 3.12
N ILE A 18 -3.20 1.12 2.44
CA ILE A 18 -2.41 0.01 1.93
C ILE A 18 -1.86 -0.82 3.09
N PHE A 19 -1.34 -0.17 4.13
CA PHE A 19 -0.83 -0.88 5.29
C PHE A 19 -1.93 -1.71 5.96
N ARG A 20 -3.12 -1.16 6.08
CA ARG A 20 -4.24 -1.90 6.66
C ARG A 20 -4.61 -3.10 5.79
N GLU A 21 -4.62 -2.91 4.50
CA GLU A 21 -4.94 -4.00 3.58
C GLU A 21 -3.88 -5.10 3.63
N ILE A 22 -2.61 -4.71 3.73
CA ILE A 22 -1.52 -5.67 3.87
C ILE A 22 -1.72 -6.51 5.12
N LEU A 23 -2.06 -5.86 6.23
CA LEU A 23 -2.30 -6.58 7.48
C LEU A 23 -3.47 -7.55 7.34
N ARG A 24 -4.55 -7.10 6.71
CA ARG A 24 -5.73 -7.92 6.53
C ARG A 24 -5.42 -9.16 5.68
N VAL A 25 -4.74 -8.94 4.56
CA VAL A 25 -4.41 -10.03 3.65
C VAL A 25 -3.40 -10.98 4.31
N ALA A 26 -2.42 -10.42 5.01
CA ALA A 26 -1.39 -11.24 5.65
C ALA A 26 -1.99 -12.15 6.73
N ARG A 27 -3.04 -11.70 7.40
CA ARG A 27 -3.70 -12.50 8.41
C ARG A 27 -4.61 -13.56 7.81
N ALA A 28 -5.17 -13.27 6.65
CA ALA A 28 -6.11 -14.16 6.00
C ALA A 28 -5.43 -15.28 5.22
N TYR A 29 -4.20 -15.06 4.81
CA TYR A 29 -3.48 -15.99 3.95
C TYR A 29 -2.07 -16.21 4.47
N GLU A 30 -1.48 -17.35 4.09
CA GLU A 30 -0.15 -17.71 4.57
C GLU A 30 0.94 -17.57 3.52
N ASN A 31 0.70 -16.74 2.52
CA ASN A 31 1.71 -16.50 1.50
C ASN A 31 2.87 -15.71 2.08
N ASP A 32 4.07 -15.98 1.56
CA ASP A 32 5.27 -15.30 2.04
C ASP A 32 5.50 -13.96 1.37
N ILE A 33 4.94 -13.76 0.20
CA ILE A 33 5.18 -12.56 -0.58
C ILE A 33 3.85 -11.90 -0.95
N LEU A 34 3.79 -10.60 -0.73
CA LEU A 34 2.64 -9.79 -1.11
C LEU A 34 3.09 -8.78 -2.15
N LEU A 35 2.28 -8.57 -3.17
CA LEU A 35 2.57 -7.58 -4.19
C LEU A 35 1.56 -6.45 -4.08
N VAL A 36 2.06 -5.24 -3.93
CA VAL A 36 1.23 -4.05 -3.87
C VAL A 36 1.39 -3.28 -5.16
N THR A 37 0.29 -3.08 -5.87
CA THR A 37 0.28 -2.29 -7.09
C THR A 37 -0.43 -0.98 -6.77
N ALA A 38 0.21 0.14 -7.09
CA ALA A 38 -0.33 1.45 -6.77
C ALA A 38 0.19 2.48 -7.76
N SER A 39 -0.31 3.71 -7.63
CA SER A 39 0.15 4.78 -8.49
C SER A 39 1.60 5.15 -8.16
N GLN A 40 2.26 5.82 -9.11
CA GLN A 40 3.65 6.22 -8.94
C GLN A 40 3.85 7.04 -7.66
N ARG A 41 2.99 7.99 -7.40
CA ARG A 41 3.12 8.85 -6.23
C ARG A 41 3.07 8.07 -4.94
N VAL A 42 2.16 7.13 -4.87
CA VAL A 42 1.98 6.34 -3.66
C VAL A 42 3.16 5.42 -3.44
N VAL A 43 3.62 4.77 -4.50
CA VAL A 43 4.77 3.88 -4.40
C VAL A 43 6.02 4.68 -3.99
N ASP A 44 6.22 5.85 -4.60
CA ASP A 44 7.36 6.69 -4.24
C ASP A 44 7.34 7.04 -2.76
N ARG A 45 6.17 7.40 -2.24
CA ARG A 45 6.06 7.74 -0.84
C ARG A 45 6.30 6.54 0.06
N LEU A 46 5.77 5.38 -0.32
CA LEU A 46 5.97 4.16 0.46
C LEU A 46 7.44 3.79 0.56
N LEU A 47 8.16 3.95 -0.54
CA LEU A 47 9.57 3.57 -0.57
C LEU A 47 10.49 4.63 0.03
N ASP A 48 10.00 5.83 0.21
CA ASP A 48 10.78 6.94 0.75
C ASP A 48 10.34 7.26 2.19
N GLU A 49 9.26 8.00 2.33
CA GLU A 49 8.87 8.49 3.66
C GLU A 49 8.31 7.42 4.57
N GLU A 50 7.71 6.40 4.01
CA GLU A 50 7.12 5.32 4.80
C GLU A 50 7.99 4.08 4.84
N SER A 51 9.24 4.18 4.40
CA SER A 51 10.11 3.02 4.30
C SER A 51 10.37 2.35 5.66
N VAL A 52 10.51 3.15 6.71
CA VAL A 52 10.75 2.59 8.04
C VAL A 52 9.53 1.80 8.52
N THR A 53 8.35 2.37 8.35
CA THR A 53 7.11 1.71 8.72
C THR A 53 6.94 0.42 7.92
N LEU A 54 7.26 0.48 6.65
CA LEU A 54 7.15 -0.68 5.77
C LEU A 54 8.11 -1.78 6.20
N ALA A 55 9.35 -1.42 6.52
CA ALA A 55 10.32 -2.41 6.97
C ALA A 55 9.88 -3.05 8.29
N SER A 56 9.36 -2.25 9.20
CA SER A 56 8.84 -2.78 10.46
C SER A 56 7.68 -3.72 10.24
N LEU A 57 6.81 -3.37 9.31
CA LEU A 57 5.65 -4.20 9.00
C LEU A 57 6.07 -5.55 8.44
N GLN A 58 7.02 -5.54 7.51
CA GLN A 58 7.52 -6.79 6.93
C GLN A 58 8.16 -7.67 8.00
N GLU A 59 8.90 -7.07 8.90
CA GLU A 59 9.53 -7.81 9.97
C GLU A 59 8.50 -8.40 10.93
N LEU A 60 7.48 -7.60 11.27
CA LEU A 60 6.42 -8.04 12.15
C LEU A 60 5.65 -9.23 11.57
N LEU A 61 5.37 -9.17 10.28
CA LEU A 61 4.58 -10.21 9.61
C LEU A 61 5.42 -11.40 9.19
N GLY A 62 6.73 -11.22 9.10
CA GLY A 62 7.59 -12.26 8.57
C GLY A 62 7.37 -12.50 7.08
N LYS A 63 6.94 -11.48 6.37
CA LYS A 63 6.61 -11.58 4.95
C LYS A 63 7.33 -10.48 4.18
N THR A 64 7.48 -10.70 2.88
CA THR A 64 8.09 -9.72 1.99
C THR A 64 6.98 -8.99 1.24
N VAL A 65 7.08 -7.67 1.19
CA VAL A 65 6.12 -6.85 0.43
C VAL A 65 6.86 -6.24 -0.75
N LYS A 66 6.36 -6.50 -1.94
CA LYS A 66 6.93 -5.94 -3.16
C LYS A 66 5.98 -4.90 -3.72
N PHE A 67 6.51 -4.00 -4.51
CA PHE A 67 5.73 -2.91 -5.07
C PHE A 67 5.85 -2.86 -6.58
N GLU A 68 4.75 -2.48 -7.21
CA GLU A 68 4.71 -2.29 -8.64
C GLU A 68 3.94 -1.02 -8.93
N VAL A 69 4.44 -0.22 -9.85
CA VAL A 69 3.76 1.01 -10.26
C VAL A 69 2.81 0.71 -11.40
N GLU A 70 1.57 1.17 -11.27
CA GLU A 70 0.60 1.07 -12.34
C GLU A 70 0.27 2.48 -12.83
N PRO A 71 0.79 2.89 -14.00
CA PRO A 71 0.59 4.26 -14.46
C PRO A 71 -0.87 4.65 -14.70
N MET A 72 -1.71 3.66 -14.93
CA MET A 72 -3.12 3.92 -15.19
C MET A 72 -3.94 4.13 -13.92
N TYR A 73 -3.38 3.84 -12.76
CA TYR A 73 -4.09 4.02 -11.51
C TYR A 73 -4.14 5.48 -11.11
N THR A 74 -5.27 5.89 -10.55
CA THR A 74 -5.34 7.19 -9.91
C THR A 74 -4.61 7.11 -8.58
N GLN A 75 -4.44 8.26 -7.92
CA GLN A 75 -3.75 8.31 -6.65
C GLN A 75 -4.40 7.44 -5.58
N GLU A 76 -5.70 7.20 -5.69
CA GLU A 76 -6.44 6.45 -4.69
C GLU A 76 -6.52 4.96 -4.99
N GLN A 77 -6.13 4.54 -6.16
CA GLN A 77 -6.25 3.14 -6.54
C GLN A 77 -5.03 2.35 -6.12
N PHE A 78 -5.28 1.18 -5.59
CA PHE A 78 -4.21 0.25 -5.26
C PHE A 78 -4.78 -1.16 -5.18
N ASP A 79 -3.88 -2.14 -5.26
CA ASP A 79 -4.24 -3.53 -5.08
C ASP A 79 -3.17 -4.21 -4.24
N VAL A 80 -3.59 -5.15 -3.42
CA VAL A 80 -2.68 -6.02 -2.69
C VAL A 80 -3.02 -7.44 -3.09
N VAL A 81 -2.08 -8.11 -3.72
CA VAL A 81 -2.30 -9.47 -4.20
C VAL A 81 -1.22 -10.40 -3.66
N LEU A 82 -1.54 -11.67 -3.65
CA LEU A 82 -0.61 -12.70 -3.22
C LEU A 82 0.20 -13.19 -4.42
N THR A 83 1.44 -13.49 -4.20
CA THR A 83 2.27 -14.05 -5.27
C THR A 83 3.05 -15.26 -4.78
#